data_fa6a5b95523fddf465ab90f194dd76d0
#
_entry.id   fa6a5b95523fddf465ab90f194dd76d0
#
_cell.length_a   1.000
_cell.length_b   1.000
_cell.length_c   1.000
_cell.angle_alpha   90.00
_cell.angle_beta   90.00
_cell.angle_gamma   90.00
#
_symmetry.space_group_name_H-M   'P 1'
#
loop_
_entity.id
_entity.type
_entity.pdbx_description
1 polymer ?
#
loop_
_entity_poly.entity_id
_entity_poly.type
_entity_poly.pdbx_seq_one_letter_code
_entity_poly.pdbx_strand_id
1 'polypeptide(L)'
;MLLARGMRIVRLDAADDDGLRACHEVHKAAQAVDDPLEPTMSLAVYRVWLRHGWDSNPGEVWFVPGEEAGQAIACYRLDLPDKEDKDRGFLMPTVHPAARRAGRGTELLRHAAGRATANERTMLGGVAVQGSAGDAFARRVGAKPGLIEARRVLDLRTIPAGQFARLREEAAAKAAGYTVVTWTGPTPQEHLDRVADAFNAMNDAPRDEGYEDSIWDAERIRERADRILRETDVRGYTVAALDDATGELAGFTQVEVDPAYPEWGHQALTSVTKRHRGHRLGLLTKAAMLEWFASAEPQIERIVTGNAESNKYMIAVNETLGYRLYGPGWQFCEIPVSGIR
;
A
#
# COMPACT_ATOMS: atom_id res chain seq x y z
N MET A 1 -11.05 22.38 39.64
CA MET A 1 -10.26 21.37 38.92
C MET A 1 -11.26 20.57 38.07
N LEU A 2 -11.53 20.98 36.84
CA LEU A 2 -12.41 20.28 35.90
C LEU A 2 -11.70 18.98 35.57
N LEU A 3 -12.26 17.85 35.97
CA LEU A 3 -11.90 16.52 35.47
C LEU A 3 -12.02 16.59 33.95
N ALA A 4 -10.90 16.45 33.26
CA ALA A 4 -10.91 16.33 31.79
C ALA A 4 -11.85 15.17 31.44
N ARG A 5 -13.01 15.45 30.84
CA ARG A 5 -13.85 14.42 30.27
C ARG A 5 -13.00 13.71 29.23
N GLY A 6 -12.72 12.44 29.45
CA GLY A 6 -11.97 11.61 28.50
C GLY A 6 -12.59 11.75 27.10
N MET A 7 -11.76 11.71 26.08
CA MET A 7 -12.20 11.79 24.68
C MET A 7 -13.17 10.65 24.37
N ARG A 8 -14.34 10.95 23.81
CA ARG A 8 -15.30 9.94 23.40
C ARG A 8 -14.81 9.27 22.14
N ILE A 9 -14.30 8.05 22.23
CA ILE A 9 -13.90 7.22 21.09
C ILE A 9 -15.02 6.21 20.83
N VAL A 10 -15.53 6.18 19.61
CA VAL A 10 -16.70 5.36 19.19
C VAL A 10 -16.26 4.39 18.13
N ARG A 11 -16.73 3.14 18.24
CA ARG A 11 -16.50 2.15 17.19
C ARG A 11 -17.33 2.51 15.98
N LEU A 12 -16.72 2.50 14.79
CA LEU A 12 -17.42 2.68 13.53
C LEU A 12 -18.03 1.35 13.09
N ASP A 13 -19.30 1.36 12.77
CA ASP A 13 -19.95 0.25 12.09
C ASP A 13 -19.58 0.29 10.59
N ALA A 14 -19.22 -0.83 10.01
CA ALA A 14 -18.86 -0.92 8.59
C ALA A 14 -20.03 -0.53 7.64
N ALA A 15 -21.26 -0.57 8.11
CA ALA A 15 -22.46 -0.12 7.38
C ALA A 15 -22.76 1.38 7.57
N ASP A 16 -22.08 2.08 8.48
CA ASP A 16 -22.23 3.52 8.70
C ASP A 16 -21.47 4.33 7.64
N ASP A 17 -22.12 4.59 6.52
CA ASP A 17 -21.54 5.36 5.41
C ASP A 17 -21.20 6.82 5.80
N ASP A 18 -21.95 7.43 6.70
CA ASP A 18 -21.69 8.82 7.13
C ASP A 18 -20.46 8.87 8.04
N GLY A 19 -20.32 7.93 8.95
CA GLY A 19 -19.10 7.78 9.75
C GLY A 19 -17.86 7.45 8.91
N LEU A 20 -18.02 6.62 7.86
CA LEU A 20 -16.95 6.34 6.89
C LEU A 20 -16.51 7.61 6.15
N ARG A 21 -17.47 8.42 5.67
CA ARG A 21 -17.18 9.72 5.03
C ARG A 21 -16.47 10.66 5.99
N ALA A 22 -16.95 10.77 7.22
CA ALA A 22 -16.32 11.62 8.24
C ALA A 22 -14.85 11.23 8.51
N CYS A 23 -14.56 9.92 8.61
CA CYS A 23 -13.19 9.42 8.76
C CYS A 23 -12.35 9.71 7.49
N HIS A 24 -12.92 9.56 6.29
CA HIS A 24 -12.22 9.87 5.04
C HIS A 24 -11.84 11.36 4.97
N GLU A 25 -12.73 12.28 5.36
CA GLU A 25 -12.41 13.71 5.38
C GLU A 25 -11.28 14.04 6.37
N VAL A 26 -11.21 13.36 7.54
CA VAL A 26 -10.06 13.48 8.46
C VAL A 26 -8.78 13.01 7.79
N HIS A 27 -8.82 11.86 7.09
CA HIS A 27 -7.67 11.33 6.37
C HIS A 27 -7.20 12.29 5.27
N LYS A 28 -8.12 12.76 4.45
CA LYS A 28 -7.86 13.73 3.38
C LYS A 28 -7.24 15.04 3.89
N ALA A 29 -7.81 15.60 4.97
CA ALA A 29 -7.26 16.82 5.58
C ALA A 29 -5.85 16.60 6.16
N ALA A 30 -5.61 15.43 6.75
CA ALA A 30 -4.29 15.07 7.28
C ALA A 30 -3.28 14.90 6.16
N GLN A 31 -3.62 14.17 5.11
CA GLN A 31 -2.73 13.94 3.97
C GLN A 31 -2.37 15.23 3.25
N ALA A 32 -3.31 16.15 3.06
CA ALA A 32 -3.04 17.46 2.45
C ALA A 32 -1.94 18.26 3.16
N VAL A 33 -1.69 17.99 4.46
CA VAL A 33 -0.63 18.64 5.25
C VAL A 33 0.61 17.78 5.36
N ASP A 34 0.42 16.47 5.60
CA ASP A 34 1.53 15.56 5.92
C ASP A 34 2.18 14.95 4.67
N ASP A 35 1.42 14.84 3.58
CA ASP A 35 1.87 14.23 2.32
C ASP A 35 1.15 14.80 1.09
N PRO A 36 1.37 16.08 0.76
CA PRO A 36 0.65 16.76 -0.31
C PRO A 36 1.10 16.38 -1.73
N LEU A 37 2.05 15.48 -1.87
CA LEU A 37 2.69 15.17 -3.16
C LEU A 37 1.86 14.21 -4.03
N GLU A 38 1.01 13.43 -3.42
CA GLU A 38 0.19 12.41 -4.08
C GLU A 38 -1.29 12.63 -3.77
N PRO A 39 -2.20 12.19 -4.65
CA PRO A 39 -3.62 12.25 -4.36
C PRO A 39 -3.96 11.38 -3.15
N THR A 40 -4.94 11.82 -2.39
CA THR A 40 -5.49 11.03 -1.28
C THR A 40 -6.24 9.82 -1.84
N MET A 41 -6.19 8.69 -1.14
CA MET A 41 -7.03 7.54 -1.45
C MET A 41 -8.49 7.97 -1.68
N SER A 42 -9.11 7.55 -2.80
CA SER A 42 -10.51 7.90 -3.06
C SER A 42 -11.46 7.30 -2.03
N LEU A 43 -12.64 7.91 -1.89
CA LEU A 43 -13.64 7.40 -0.94
C LEU A 43 -14.07 5.96 -1.28
N ALA A 44 -14.10 5.59 -2.57
CA ALA A 44 -14.44 4.25 -3.01
C ALA A 44 -13.42 3.22 -2.49
N VAL A 45 -12.13 3.47 -2.72
CA VAL A 45 -11.03 2.62 -2.23
C VAL A 45 -10.98 2.61 -0.70
N TYR A 46 -11.14 3.77 -0.06
CA TYR A 46 -11.16 3.91 1.40
C TYR A 46 -12.26 3.06 2.05
N ARG A 47 -13.47 3.01 1.44
CA ARG A 47 -14.58 2.17 1.92
C ARG A 47 -14.23 0.68 1.88
N VAL A 48 -13.70 0.20 0.75
CA VAL A 48 -13.30 -1.20 0.61
C VAL A 48 -12.23 -1.53 1.65
N TRP A 49 -11.25 -0.67 1.78
CA TRP A 49 -10.16 -0.84 2.72
C TRP A 49 -10.62 -0.87 4.19
N LEU A 50 -11.56 -0.01 4.61
CA LEU A 50 -12.11 -0.04 5.96
C LEU A 50 -13.04 -1.22 6.22
N ARG A 51 -13.82 -1.65 5.22
CA ARG A 51 -14.79 -2.75 5.37
C ARG A 51 -14.14 -4.11 5.45
N HIS A 52 -13.09 -4.33 4.71
CA HIS A 52 -12.49 -5.65 4.57
C HIS A 52 -11.15 -5.83 5.32
N GLY A 53 -10.55 -4.76 5.75
CA GLY A 53 -9.29 -4.82 6.46
C GLY A 53 -8.12 -5.29 5.60
N TRP A 54 -7.04 -5.59 6.28
CA TRP A 54 -5.91 -6.26 5.68
C TRP A 54 -6.23 -7.75 5.63
N ASP A 55 -6.12 -8.36 4.47
CA ASP A 55 -6.27 -9.81 4.30
C ASP A 55 -7.68 -10.37 4.53
N SER A 56 -8.71 -9.59 4.16
CA SER A 56 -10.12 -9.97 4.32
C SER A 56 -10.57 -10.21 5.76
N ASN A 57 -9.74 -9.85 6.73
CA ASN A 57 -10.10 -9.81 8.13
C ASN A 57 -10.40 -8.35 8.51
N PRO A 58 -11.68 -7.97 8.65
CA PRO A 58 -12.06 -6.61 8.98
C PRO A 58 -11.39 -6.19 10.28
N GLY A 59 -10.56 -5.17 10.19
CA GLY A 59 -9.99 -4.53 11.36
C GLY A 59 -11.04 -3.80 12.20
N GLU A 60 -10.60 -3.22 13.29
CA GLU A 60 -11.44 -2.32 14.07
C GLU A 60 -11.22 -0.88 13.60
N VAL A 61 -12.30 -0.17 13.31
CA VAL A 61 -12.26 1.26 13.04
C VAL A 61 -12.93 2.01 14.18
N TRP A 62 -12.23 3.04 14.68
CA TRP A 62 -12.69 3.85 15.79
C TRP A 62 -12.51 5.33 15.45
N PHE A 63 -13.44 6.18 15.85
CA PHE A 63 -13.36 7.60 15.57
C PHE A 63 -13.81 8.46 16.76
N VAL A 64 -13.42 9.70 16.71
CA VAL A 64 -13.81 10.76 17.65
C VAL A 64 -14.77 11.68 16.93
N PRO A 65 -16.06 11.70 17.28
CA PRO A 65 -17.02 12.61 16.70
C PRO A 65 -16.59 14.07 16.88
N GLY A 66 -16.89 14.89 15.88
CA GLY A 66 -16.80 16.35 15.96
C GLY A 66 -17.97 16.96 16.73
N GLU A 67 -18.02 18.30 16.73
CA GLU A 67 -19.12 19.04 17.36
C GLU A 67 -20.40 19.00 16.51
N GLU A 68 -20.26 18.95 15.19
CA GLU A 68 -21.38 18.86 14.25
C GLU A 68 -21.66 17.39 13.92
N ALA A 69 -22.93 17.07 13.69
CA ALA A 69 -23.33 15.74 13.25
C ALA A 69 -22.65 15.36 11.91
N GLY A 70 -22.18 14.12 11.80
CA GLY A 70 -21.49 13.63 10.60
C GLY A 70 -20.03 14.10 10.47
N GLN A 71 -19.46 14.77 11.49
CA GLN A 71 -18.04 15.12 11.53
C GLN A 71 -17.24 14.18 12.41
N ALA A 72 -15.98 13.97 12.05
CA ALA A 72 -14.95 13.37 12.88
C ALA A 72 -13.77 14.32 13.01
N ILE A 73 -13.08 14.28 14.16
CA ILE A 73 -11.85 15.07 14.38
C ILE A 73 -10.61 14.19 14.47
N ALA A 74 -10.80 12.91 14.67
CA ALA A 74 -9.73 11.92 14.66
C ALA A 74 -10.33 10.53 14.42
N CYS A 75 -9.55 9.63 13.88
CA CYS A 75 -9.92 8.23 13.73
C CYS A 75 -8.67 7.34 13.78
N TYR A 76 -8.88 6.07 13.96
CA TYR A 76 -7.84 5.07 13.68
C TYR A 76 -8.47 3.79 13.15
N ARG A 77 -7.68 3.06 12.39
CA ARG A 77 -7.90 1.66 12.04
C ARG A 77 -6.86 0.80 12.73
N LEU A 78 -7.30 -0.32 13.28
CA LEU A 78 -6.45 -1.35 13.86
C LEU A 78 -6.71 -2.66 13.12
N ASP A 79 -5.77 -3.07 12.28
CA ASP A 79 -5.80 -4.39 11.67
C ASP A 79 -5.21 -5.42 12.63
N LEU A 80 -5.85 -6.58 12.67
CA LEU A 80 -5.52 -7.68 13.55
C LEU A 80 -5.29 -8.94 12.70
N PRO A 81 -4.08 -9.14 12.13
CA PRO A 81 -3.77 -10.30 11.32
C PRO A 81 -4.15 -11.62 12.01
N ASP A 82 -4.67 -12.58 11.26
CA ASP A 82 -5.11 -13.88 11.75
C ASP A 82 -4.44 -15.07 11.05
N LYS A 83 -3.66 -14.80 10.01
CA LYS A 83 -2.87 -15.82 9.28
C LYS A 83 -1.42 -15.82 9.73
N GLU A 84 -0.69 -14.76 9.41
CA GLU A 84 0.69 -14.52 9.84
C GLU A 84 0.75 -13.34 10.81
N ASP A 85 1.89 -13.13 11.47
CA ASP A 85 2.15 -11.98 12.35
C ASP A 85 1.09 -11.78 13.45
N LYS A 86 0.59 -12.88 14.03
CA LYS A 86 -0.53 -12.88 14.98
C LYS A 86 -0.22 -12.21 16.32
N ASP A 87 1.03 -11.95 16.60
CA ASP A 87 1.47 -11.20 17.78
C ASP A 87 1.35 -9.68 17.60
N ARG A 88 1.01 -9.20 16.39
CA ARG A 88 1.01 -7.79 15.98
C ARG A 88 -0.37 -7.28 15.66
N GLY A 89 -0.56 -5.97 15.85
CA GLY A 89 -1.63 -5.19 15.25
C GLY A 89 -1.03 -4.06 14.40
N PHE A 90 -1.66 -3.72 13.27
CA PHE A 90 -1.25 -2.58 12.47
C PHE A 90 -2.18 -1.40 12.72
N LEU A 91 -1.63 -0.32 13.26
CA LEU A 91 -2.35 0.86 13.70
C LEU A 91 -2.13 2.03 12.74
N MET A 92 -3.21 2.59 12.25
CA MET A 92 -3.20 3.80 11.40
C MET A 92 -4.02 4.91 12.05
N PRO A 93 -3.44 5.69 12.97
CA PRO A 93 -4.11 6.79 13.66
C PRO A 93 -4.03 8.04 12.80
N THR A 94 -5.14 8.73 12.66
CA THR A 94 -5.22 10.01 11.96
C THR A 94 -5.93 11.05 12.83
N VAL A 95 -5.31 12.21 13.01
CA VAL A 95 -5.88 13.35 13.71
C VAL A 95 -5.97 14.52 12.74
N HIS A 96 -7.17 15.08 12.60
CA HIS A 96 -7.40 16.26 11.78
C HIS A 96 -6.40 17.37 12.15
N PRO A 97 -5.74 18.04 11.18
CA PRO A 97 -4.68 19.02 11.48
C PRO A 97 -5.08 20.08 12.51
N ALA A 98 -6.29 20.65 12.40
CA ALA A 98 -6.81 21.63 13.34
C ALA A 98 -7.07 21.08 14.77
N ALA A 99 -7.11 19.74 14.91
CA ALA A 99 -7.36 19.08 16.20
C ALA A 99 -6.08 18.51 16.84
N ARG A 100 -4.91 18.72 16.24
CA ARG A 100 -3.61 18.24 16.75
C ARG A 100 -3.16 19.03 17.97
N ARG A 101 -2.11 18.52 18.65
CA ARG A 101 -1.44 19.14 19.81
C ARG A 101 -2.29 19.26 21.09
N ALA A 102 -3.42 18.55 21.13
CA ALA A 102 -4.34 18.50 22.27
C ALA A 102 -4.43 17.09 22.92
N GLY A 103 -3.37 16.27 22.81
CA GLY A 103 -3.30 14.93 23.41
C GLY A 103 -4.03 13.82 22.65
N ARG A 104 -4.81 14.15 21.61
CA ARG A 104 -5.70 13.18 20.91
C ARG A 104 -4.96 11.97 20.34
N GLY A 105 -3.81 12.17 19.69
CA GLY A 105 -3.00 11.05 19.19
C GLY A 105 -2.58 10.08 20.30
N THR A 106 -2.23 10.58 21.48
CA THR A 106 -1.86 9.75 22.62
C THR A 106 -3.07 8.98 23.18
N GLU A 107 -4.24 9.61 23.22
CA GLU A 107 -5.47 8.93 23.68
C GLU A 107 -5.90 7.84 22.68
N LEU A 108 -5.82 8.10 21.35
CA LEU A 108 -6.06 7.08 20.33
C LEU A 108 -5.09 5.91 20.47
N LEU A 109 -3.79 6.18 20.66
CA LEU A 109 -2.79 5.14 20.84
C LEU A 109 -3.06 4.27 22.08
N ARG A 110 -3.41 4.89 23.21
CA ARG A 110 -3.77 4.15 24.44
C ARG A 110 -5.02 3.28 24.25
N HIS A 111 -6.04 3.83 23.60
CA HIS A 111 -7.26 3.08 23.30
C HIS A 111 -6.95 1.89 22.36
N ALA A 112 -6.18 2.11 21.29
CA ALA A 112 -5.76 1.06 20.38
C ALA A 112 -4.90 -0.01 21.07
N ALA A 113 -4.01 0.38 21.99
CA ALA A 113 -3.22 -0.56 22.79
C ALA A 113 -4.11 -1.45 23.67
N GLY A 114 -5.16 -0.88 24.29
CA GLY A 114 -6.16 -1.66 25.04
C GLY A 114 -6.90 -2.66 24.13
N ARG A 115 -7.23 -2.26 22.90
CA ARG A 115 -7.84 -3.15 21.90
C ARG A 115 -6.89 -4.26 21.44
N ALA A 116 -5.62 -3.90 21.17
CA ALA A 116 -4.58 -4.86 20.82
C ALA A 116 -4.39 -5.91 21.93
N THR A 117 -4.27 -5.48 23.18
CA THR A 117 -4.18 -6.38 24.35
C THR A 117 -5.40 -7.31 24.45
N ALA A 118 -6.61 -6.77 24.27
CA ALA A 118 -7.84 -7.56 24.32
C ALA A 118 -7.93 -8.63 23.19
N ASN A 119 -7.14 -8.46 22.14
CA ASN A 119 -7.00 -9.40 21.03
C ASN A 119 -5.64 -10.13 21.07
N GLU A 120 -4.97 -10.19 22.22
CA GLU A 120 -3.72 -10.94 22.45
C GLU A 120 -2.54 -10.46 21.60
N ARG A 121 -2.55 -9.19 21.16
CA ARG A 121 -1.44 -8.58 20.42
C ARG A 121 -0.44 -7.97 21.40
N THR A 122 0.84 -8.20 21.16
CA THR A 122 1.95 -7.70 21.98
C THR A 122 2.66 -6.51 21.37
N MET A 123 2.53 -6.33 20.06
CA MET A 123 3.16 -5.27 19.28
C MET A 123 2.13 -4.44 18.51
N LEU A 124 2.37 -3.14 18.36
CA LEU A 124 1.69 -2.29 17.41
C LEU A 124 2.69 -1.77 16.38
N GLY A 125 2.44 -2.08 15.10
CA GLY A 125 3.16 -1.53 13.96
C GLY A 125 2.37 -0.38 13.33
N GLY A 126 3.06 0.48 12.60
CA GLY A 126 2.45 1.57 11.84
C GLY A 126 3.41 2.17 10.83
N VAL A 127 2.90 3.10 10.03
CA VAL A 127 3.66 3.80 9.01
C VAL A 127 3.44 5.30 9.14
N ALA A 128 4.49 6.08 8.97
CA ALA A 128 4.43 7.54 8.92
C ALA A 128 5.30 8.09 7.78
N VAL A 129 4.89 9.19 7.19
CA VAL A 129 5.72 9.93 6.24
C VAL A 129 6.87 10.59 6.99
N GLN A 130 8.11 10.38 6.56
CA GLN A 130 9.29 10.95 7.21
C GLN A 130 9.18 12.47 7.33
N GLY A 131 9.46 13.00 8.51
CA GLY A 131 9.37 14.43 8.82
C GLY A 131 7.95 14.96 9.06
N SER A 132 6.91 14.13 8.91
CA SER A 132 5.52 14.51 9.19
C SER A 132 5.22 14.60 10.69
N ALA A 133 4.01 15.08 11.00
CA ALA A 133 3.50 15.04 12.38
C ALA A 133 3.37 13.60 12.91
N GLY A 134 3.08 12.63 12.05
CA GLY A 134 3.03 11.21 12.40
C GLY A 134 4.40 10.65 12.79
N ASP A 135 5.45 10.96 12.03
CA ASP A 135 6.83 10.58 12.36
C ASP A 135 7.30 11.19 13.70
N ALA A 136 7.05 12.48 13.88
CA ALA A 136 7.36 13.14 15.15
C ALA A 136 6.59 12.53 16.34
N PHE A 137 5.34 12.10 16.13
CA PHE A 137 4.54 11.42 17.14
C PHE A 137 5.10 10.02 17.44
N ALA A 138 5.41 9.21 16.43
CA ALA A 138 5.99 7.88 16.60
C ALA A 138 7.28 7.91 17.44
N ARG A 139 8.19 8.84 17.13
CA ARG A 139 9.41 9.05 17.91
C ARG A 139 9.12 9.47 19.35
N ARG A 140 8.16 10.39 19.55
CA ARG A 140 7.79 10.88 20.88
C ARG A 140 7.25 9.78 21.79
N VAL A 141 6.47 8.84 21.25
CA VAL A 141 5.91 7.72 22.02
C VAL A 141 6.90 6.57 22.21
N GLY A 142 8.09 6.68 21.63
CA GLY A 142 9.15 5.67 21.74
C GLY A 142 9.00 4.50 20.79
N ALA A 143 8.28 4.67 19.69
CA ALA A 143 8.23 3.65 18.66
C ALA A 143 9.61 3.48 18.00
N LYS A 144 10.02 2.22 17.83
CA LYS A 144 11.29 1.86 17.16
C LYS A 144 11.13 2.02 15.65
N PRO A 145 12.00 2.79 14.96
CA PRO A 145 11.95 2.87 13.52
C PRO A 145 12.42 1.55 12.88
N GLY A 146 11.73 1.13 11.84
CA GLY A 146 12.03 -0.04 11.01
C GLY A 146 12.39 0.36 9.58
N LEU A 147 11.91 -0.38 8.61
CA LEU A 147 12.17 -0.19 7.18
C LEU A 147 11.73 1.20 6.70
N ILE A 148 12.51 1.75 5.78
CA ILE A 148 12.11 2.92 4.99
C ILE A 148 11.78 2.48 3.57
N GLU A 149 10.59 2.84 3.10
CA GLU A 149 10.26 2.76 1.68
C GLU A 149 10.44 4.13 1.03
N ALA A 150 11.45 4.22 0.18
CA ALA A 150 11.69 5.41 -0.63
C ALA A 150 10.67 5.47 -1.77
N ARG A 151 10.01 6.62 -1.90
CA ARG A 151 9.06 6.87 -2.99
C ARG A 151 9.78 7.33 -4.24
N ARG A 152 9.29 6.86 -5.37
CA ARG A 152 9.75 7.27 -6.68
C ARG A 152 8.57 7.56 -7.58
N VAL A 153 8.73 8.54 -8.45
CA VAL A 153 7.75 8.88 -9.48
C VAL A 153 8.39 8.80 -10.86
N LEU A 154 7.63 8.29 -11.81
CA LEU A 154 7.88 8.40 -13.23
C LEU A 154 6.96 9.48 -13.79
N ASP A 155 7.51 10.61 -14.23
CA ASP A 155 6.77 11.64 -14.95
C ASP A 155 6.85 11.34 -16.45
N LEU A 156 5.77 10.79 -17.00
CA LEU A 156 5.71 10.33 -18.39
C LEU A 156 5.91 11.47 -19.40
N ARG A 157 5.61 12.71 -19.02
CA ARG A 157 5.79 13.89 -19.87
C ARG A 157 7.28 14.21 -20.13
N THR A 158 8.17 13.70 -19.29
CA THR A 158 9.61 13.92 -19.40
C THR A 158 10.35 12.82 -20.14
N ILE A 159 9.63 11.75 -20.53
CA ILE A 159 10.24 10.57 -21.14
C ILE A 159 10.35 10.76 -22.66
N PRO A 160 11.53 10.55 -23.24
CA PRO A 160 11.70 10.61 -24.69
C PRO A 160 10.82 9.58 -25.42
N ALA A 161 10.26 10.00 -26.55
CA ALA A 161 9.46 9.11 -27.38
C ALA A 161 10.27 7.85 -27.78
N GLY A 162 9.60 6.67 -27.72
CA GLY A 162 10.22 5.40 -28.06
C GLY A 162 11.16 4.81 -26.98
N GLN A 163 11.38 5.48 -25.84
CA GLN A 163 12.26 4.97 -24.78
C GLN A 163 11.80 3.60 -24.27
N PHE A 164 10.51 3.44 -24.00
CA PHE A 164 9.99 2.19 -23.45
C PHE A 164 10.04 1.04 -24.46
N ALA A 165 9.74 1.31 -25.74
CA ALA A 165 9.89 0.33 -26.80
C ALA A 165 11.33 -0.18 -26.90
N ARG A 166 12.32 0.74 -26.92
CA ARG A 166 13.74 0.38 -26.92
C ARG A 166 14.14 -0.45 -25.70
N LEU A 167 13.73 -0.03 -24.49
CA LEU A 167 14.06 -0.76 -23.26
C LEU A 167 13.39 -2.15 -23.23
N ARG A 168 12.18 -2.28 -23.76
CA ARG A 168 11.50 -3.57 -23.93
C ARG A 168 12.27 -4.49 -24.88
N GLU A 169 12.70 -4.00 -26.03
CA GLU A 169 13.50 -4.75 -26.99
C GLU A 169 14.84 -5.22 -26.39
N GLU A 170 15.57 -4.31 -25.71
CA GLU A 170 16.80 -4.65 -25.01
C GLU A 170 16.61 -5.72 -23.92
N ALA A 171 15.49 -5.65 -23.17
CA ALA A 171 15.15 -6.65 -22.17
C ALA A 171 14.73 -7.98 -22.80
N ALA A 172 13.91 -7.96 -23.85
CA ALA A 172 13.47 -9.14 -24.58
C ALA A 172 14.63 -9.95 -25.18
N ALA A 173 15.70 -9.27 -25.63
CA ALA A 173 16.92 -9.95 -26.10
C ALA A 173 17.62 -10.81 -25.03
N LYS A 174 17.29 -10.62 -23.75
CA LYS A 174 17.78 -11.42 -22.61
C LYS A 174 16.73 -12.33 -21.99
N ALA A 175 15.51 -12.30 -22.54
CA ALA A 175 14.35 -13.05 -22.06
C ALA A 175 13.87 -14.09 -23.09
N ALA A 176 14.81 -14.70 -23.84
CA ALA A 176 14.50 -15.81 -24.72
C ALA A 176 13.87 -16.96 -23.91
N GLY A 177 12.77 -17.55 -24.40
CA GLY A 177 12.03 -18.60 -23.71
C GLY A 177 10.97 -18.06 -22.72
N TYR A 178 10.63 -16.77 -22.83
CA TYR A 178 9.53 -16.17 -22.07
C TYR A 178 8.54 -15.46 -22.97
N THR A 179 7.26 -15.77 -22.80
CA THR A 179 6.16 -15.10 -23.49
C THR A 179 5.53 -14.06 -22.56
N VAL A 180 5.35 -12.83 -23.07
CA VAL A 180 4.67 -11.76 -22.34
C VAL A 180 3.17 -11.84 -22.57
N VAL A 181 2.39 -11.86 -21.48
CA VAL A 181 0.93 -11.83 -21.49
C VAL A 181 0.41 -10.62 -20.70
N THR A 182 -0.79 -10.16 -21.04
CA THR A 182 -1.40 -8.99 -20.40
C THR A 182 -2.86 -9.24 -20.09
N TRP A 183 -3.36 -8.62 -19.01
CA TRP A 183 -4.78 -8.55 -18.70
C TRP A 183 -5.15 -7.29 -17.97
N THR A 184 -6.44 -6.94 -18.00
CA THR A 184 -7.01 -5.84 -17.23
C THR A 184 -7.94 -6.37 -16.15
N GLY A 185 -8.09 -5.60 -15.08
CA GLY A 185 -8.94 -5.97 -13.95
C GLY A 185 -8.37 -7.09 -13.09
N PRO A 186 -9.24 -7.84 -12.41
CA PRO A 186 -8.83 -8.94 -11.53
C PRO A 186 -8.08 -10.05 -12.28
N THR A 187 -7.29 -10.82 -11.53
CA THR A 187 -6.53 -11.96 -12.07
C THR A 187 -7.45 -13.00 -12.72
N PRO A 188 -7.26 -13.38 -13.99
CA PRO A 188 -8.01 -14.45 -14.64
C PRO A 188 -7.86 -15.79 -13.89
N GLN A 189 -8.93 -16.60 -13.90
CA GLN A 189 -8.97 -17.87 -13.17
C GLN A 189 -7.78 -18.79 -13.48
N GLU A 190 -7.36 -18.86 -14.73
CA GLU A 190 -6.23 -19.67 -15.20
C GLU A 190 -4.86 -19.19 -14.72
N HIS A 191 -4.78 -17.96 -14.17
CA HIS A 191 -3.53 -17.37 -13.66
C HIS A 191 -3.47 -17.28 -12.15
N LEU A 192 -4.55 -17.56 -11.41
CA LEU A 192 -4.60 -17.36 -9.96
C LEU A 192 -3.49 -18.09 -9.20
N ASP A 193 -3.30 -19.40 -9.43
CA ASP A 193 -2.26 -20.18 -8.76
C ASP A 193 -0.86 -19.66 -9.11
N ARG A 194 -0.63 -19.31 -10.38
CA ARG A 194 0.65 -18.76 -10.84
C ARG A 194 0.95 -17.39 -10.23
N VAL A 195 -0.07 -16.55 -10.06
CA VAL A 195 0.06 -15.24 -9.40
C VAL A 195 0.32 -15.45 -7.91
N ALA A 196 -0.34 -16.42 -7.26
CA ALA A 196 -0.07 -16.77 -5.87
C ALA A 196 1.39 -17.20 -5.65
N ASP A 197 1.96 -18.03 -6.53
CA ASP A 197 3.37 -18.40 -6.50
C ASP A 197 4.30 -17.19 -6.64
N ALA A 198 3.94 -16.24 -7.50
CA ALA A 198 4.73 -15.02 -7.68
C ALA A 198 4.61 -14.06 -6.47
N PHE A 199 3.48 -14.05 -5.75
CA PHE A 199 3.35 -13.35 -4.47
C PHE A 199 4.19 -14.03 -3.38
N ASN A 200 4.19 -15.36 -3.31
CA ASN A 200 5.05 -16.12 -2.39
C ASN A 200 6.55 -15.82 -2.61
N ALA A 201 6.96 -15.58 -3.86
CA ALA A 201 8.33 -15.20 -4.18
C ALA A 201 8.73 -13.81 -3.62
N MET A 202 7.77 -12.98 -3.20
CA MET A 202 8.04 -11.69 -2.55
C MET A 202 8.52 -11.82 -1.11
N ASN A 203 8.38 -12.98 -0.49
CA ASN A 203 8.98 -13.25 0.83
C ASN A 203 10.52 -13.09 0.82
N ASP A 204 11.14 -13.11 -0.36
CA ASP A 204 12.57 -12.77 -0.57
C ASP A 204 12.86 -11.26 -0.54
N ALA A 205 11.85 -10.38 -0.53
CA ALA A 205 12.05 -8.93 -0.50
C ALA A 205 12.54 -8.47 0.88
N PRO A 206 13.32 -7.37 0.94
CA PRO A 206 13.72 -6.79 2.22
C PRO A 206 12.51 -6.43 3.07
N ARG A 207 12.53 -6.88 4.33
CA ARG A 207 11.51 -6.56 5.36
C ARG A 207 12.19 -6.46 6.73
N ASP A 208 11.47 -5.96 7.72
CA ASP A 208 11.95 -5.89 9.10
C ASP A 208 12.06 -7.30 9.71
N GLU A 209 12.91 -7.45 10.72
CA GLU A 209 13.09 -8.72 11.45
C GLU A 209 11.82 -9.08 12.23
N GLY A 210 11.55 -10.38 12.31
CA GLY A 210 10.45 -10.93 13.11
C GLY A 210 9.10 -10.97 12.41
N TYR A 211 9.02 -10.60 11.11
CA TYR A 211 7.84 -10.84 10.29
C TYR A 211 7.86 -12.23 9.67
N GLU A 212 6.72 -12.91 9.69
CA GLU A 212 6.55 -14.22 9.10
C GLU A 212 6.43 -14.16 7.57
N ASP A 213 6.72 -15.28 6.89
CA ASP A 213 6.48 -15.42 5.46
C ASP A 213 4.97 -15.49 5.19
N SER A 214 4.49 -14.63 4.29
CA SER A 214 3.09 -14.70 3.86
C SER A 214 2.88 -15.90 2.93
N ILE A 215 1.82 -16.66 3.17
CA ILE A 215 1.43 -17.80 2.33
C ILE A 215 0.24 -17.40 1.46
N TRP A 216 0.44 -17.38 0.17
CA TRP A 216 -0.56 -17.02 -0.82
C TRP A 216 -1.05 -18.22 -1.60
N ASP A 217 -2.34 -18.27 -1.82
CA ASP A 217 -3.05 -19.22 -2.67
C ASP A 217 -4.03 -18.47 -3.59
N ALA A 218 -4.69 -19.19 -4.49
CA ALA A 218 -5.64 -18.61 -5.43
C ALA A 218 -6.81 -17.90 -4.76
N GLU A 219 -7.28 -18.41 -3.62
CA GLU A 219 -8.36 -17.80 -2.85
C GLU A 219 -7.91 -16.45 -2.27
N ARG A 220 -6.74 -16.39 -1.66
CA ARG A 220 -6.16 -15.17 -1.09
C ARG A 220 -5.87 -14.11 -2.17
N ILE A 221 -5.45 -14.51 -3.38
CA ILE A 221 -5.32 -13.57 -4.50
C ILE A 221 -6.69 -12.96 -4.80
N ARG A 222 -7.73 -13.78 -4.95
CA ARG A 222 -9.07 -13.31 -5.28
C ARG A 222 -9.66 -12.44 -4.18
N GLU A 223 -9.51 -12.87 -2.93
CA GLU A 223 -10.16 -12.24 -1.78
C GLU A 223 -9.42 -10.99 -1.26
N ARG A 224 -8.13 -10.87 -1.50
CA ARG A 224 -7.32 -9.75 -1.02
C ARG A 224 -6.71 -8.94 -2.16
N ALA A 225 -5.83 -9.52 -2.97
CA ALA A 225 -5.09 -8.76 -3.98
C ALA A 225 -6.01 -8.12 -5.02
N ASP A 226 -7.03 -8.87 -5.48
CA ASP A 226 -7.95 -8.41 -6.52
C ASP A 226 -9.18 -7.65 -5.98
N ARG A 227 -9.32 -7.51 -4.66
CA ARG A 227 -10.55 -6.97 -4.05
C ARG A 227 -10.87 -5.55 -4.52
N ILE A 228 -9.89 -4.66 -4.50
CA ILE A 228 -10.07 -3.27 -4.95
C ILE A 228 -10.57 -3.25 -6.39
N LEU A 229 -9.96 -4.05 -7.26
CA LEU A 229 -10.34 -4.14 -8.68
C LEU A 229 -11.74 -4.74 -8.91
N ARG A 230 -12.24 -5.52 -7.96
CA ARG A 230 -13.57 -6.15 -8.03
C ARG A 230 -14.69 -5.31 -7.44
N GLU A 231 -14.39 -4.49 -6.44
CA GLU A 231 -15.39 -3.76 -5.65
C GLU A 231 -15.40 -2.26 -5.91
N THR A 232 -14.49 -1.78 -6.78
CA THR A 232 -14.42 -0.36 -7.17
C THR A 232 -14.26 -0.22 -8.68
N ASP A 233 -14.30 1.03 -9.16
CA ASP A 233 -14.02 1.38 -10.56
C ASP A 233 -12.51 1.56 -10.84
N VAL A 234 -11.63 1.19 -9.90
CA VAL A 234 -10.18 1.19 -10.10
C VAL A 234 -9.83 0.21 -11.23
N ARG A 235 -9.09 0.71 -12.20
CA ARG A 235 -8.64 -0.10 -13.33
C ARG A 235 -7.27 -0.69 -13.01
N GLY A 236 -7.17 -2.01 -13.02
CA GLY A 236 -5.93 -2.75 -12.88
C GLY A 236 -5.37 -3.17 -14.23
N TYR A 237 -4.07 -3.06 -14.39
CA TYR A 237 -3.31 -3.50 -15.56
C TYR A 237 -2.20 -4.40 -15.10
N THR A 238 -2.12 -5.60 -15.65
CA THR A 238 -1.06 -6.56 -15.33
C THR A 238 -0.33 -6.99 -16.61
N VAL A 239 0.99 -6.99 -16.53
CA VAL A 239 1.88 -7.58 -17.53
C VAL A 239 2.69 -8.67 -16.85
N ALA A 240 2.65 -9.87 -17.40
CA ALA A 240 3.38 -11.02 -16.87
C ALA A 240 4.26 -11.66 -17.93
N ALA A 241 5.34 -12.28 -17.52
CA ALA A 241 6.21 -13.12 -18.32
C ALA A 241 6.01 -14.58 -17.91
N LEU A 242 5.60 -15.42 -18.84
CA LEU A 242 5.45 -16.86 -18.67
C LEU A 242 6.68 -17.57 -19.21
N ASP A 243 7.19 -18.56 -18.50
CA ASP A 243 8.23 -19.47 -18.99
C ASP A 243 7.61 -20.40 -20.05
N ASP A 244 8.14 -20.41 -21.26
CA ASP A 244 7.59 -21.16 -22.40
C ASP A 244 7.70 -22.69 -22.21
N ALA A 245 8.65 -23.15 -21.41
CA ALA A 245 8.87 -24.58 -21.16
C ALA A 245 7.93 -25.15 -20.10
N THR A 246 7.64 -24.37 -19.06
CA THR A 246 6.87 -24.83 -17.89
C THR A 246 5.48 -24.21 -17.79
N GLY A 247 5.24 -23.08 -18.46
CA GLY A 247 4.04 -22.27 -18.31
C GLY A 247 3.94 -21.52 -16.98
N GLU A 248 5.00 -21.53 -16.18
CA GLU A 248 5.04 -20.82 -14.90
C GLU A 248 5.09 -19.30 -15.10
N LEU A 249 4.53 -18.56 -14.16
CA LEU A 249 4.65 -17.11 -14.13
C LEU A 249 6.01 -16.73 -13.53
N ALA A 250 6.94 -16.38 -14.42
CA ALA A 250 8.32 -16.07 -14.07
C ALA A 250 8.48 -14.70 -13.42
N GLY A 251 7.63 -13.77 -13.80
CA GLY A 251 7.59 -12.43 -13.23
C GLY A 251 6.40 -11.64 -13.72
N PHE A 252 5.97 -10.63 -12.97
CA PHE A 252 4.87 -9.76 -13.37
C PHE A 252 5.01 -8.36 -12.77
N THR A 253 4.24 -7.44 -13.31
CA THR A 253 4.08 -6.08 -12.81
C THR A 253 2.61 -5.68 -12.89
N GLN A 254 2.12 -4.94 -11.90
CA GLN A 254 0.75 -4.45 -11.84
C GLN A 254 0.73 -2.96 -11.56
N VAL A 255 -0.10 -2.23 -12.32
CA VAL A 255 -0.37 -0.81 -12.10
C VAL A 255 -1.87 -0.61 -11.99
N GLU A 256 -2.27 0.22 -11.04
CA GLU A 256 -3.66 0.57 -10.77
C GLU A 256 -3.89 2.04 -11.10
N VAL A 257 -5.09 2.36 -11.62
CA VAL A 257 -5.53 3.71 -11.95
C VAL A 257 -6.88 3.96 -11.30
N ASP A 258 -6.90 4.84 -10.32
CA ASP A 258 -8.16 5.28 -9.68
C ASP A 258 -8.83 6.34 -10.58
N PRO A 259 -10.08 6.15 -11.01
CA PRO A 259 -10.79 7.12 -11.85
C PRO A 259 -10.99 8.49 -11.19
N ALA A 260 -10.86 8.59 -9.87
CA ALA A 260 -10.87 9.86 -9.16
C ALA A 260 -9.61 10.71 -9.44
N TYR A 261 -8.53 10.08 -9.89
CA TYR A 261 -7.23 10.73 -10.18
C TYR A 261 -6.63 10.12 -11.46
N PRO A 262 -7.27 10.33 -12.61
CA PRO A 262 -6.95 9.60 -13.85
C PRO A 262 -5.56 9.92 -14.40
N GLU A 263 -4.93 11.02 -13.96
CA GLU A 263 -3.56 11.39 -14.32
C GLU A 263 -2.48 10.67 -13.50
N TRP A 264 -2.89 9.87 -12.50
CA TRP A 264 -2.00 9.10 -11.65
C TRP A 264 -2.16 7.60 -11.85
N GLY A 265 -1.02 6.90 -12.00
CA GLY A 265 -0.91 5.46 -11.87
C GLY A 265 -0.21 5.09 -10.56
N HIS A 266 -0.67 4.06 -9.90
CA HIS A 266 -0.02 3.48 -8.73
C HIS A 266 0.58 2.12 -9.09
N GLN A 267 1.91 2.00 -8.98
CA GLN A 267 2.60 0.72 -9.19
C GLN A 267 2.37 -0.15 -7.96
N ALA A 268 1.38 -1.02 -8.03
CA ALA A 268 0.97 -1.87 -6.92
C ALA A 268 2.02 -2.94 -6.61
N LEU A 269 2.56 -3.59 -7.65
CA LEU A 269 3.47 -4.71 -7.45
C LEU A 269 4.41 -4.90 -8.63
N THR A 270 5.60 -5.44 -8.35
CA THR A 270 6.50 -6.05 -9.35
C THR A 270 7.29 -7.17 -8.67
N SER A 271 7.22 -8.38 -9.22
CA SER A 271 7.96 -9.53 -8.70
C SER A 271 8.59 -10.32 -9.86
N VAL A 272 9.75 -10.92 -9.58
CA VAL A 272 10.40 -11.92 -10.43
C VAL A 272 10.81 -13.09 -9.54
N THR A 273 10.29 -14.27 -9.83
CA THR A 273 10.56 -15.47 -9.05
C THR A 273 12.05 -15.83 -9.08
N LYS A 274 12.59 -16.36 -8.00
CA LYS A 274 14.05 -16.51 -7.77
C LYS A 274 14.76 -17.24 -8.91
N ARG A 275 14.16 -18.33 -9.41
CA ARG A 275 14.74 -19.17 -10.48
C ARG A 275 14.79 -18.48 -11.84
N HIS A 276 14.00 -17.45 -12.05
CA HIS A 276 13.91 -16.68 -13.30
C HIS A 276 14.58 -15.30 -13.21
N ARG A 277 15.32 -15.01 -12.14
CA ARG A 277 16.15 -13.80 -12.04
C ARG A 277 17.32 -13.84 -13.01
N GLY A 278 17.83 -12.67 -13.38
CA GLY A 278 18.96 -12.55 -14.33
C GLY A 278 18.53 -12.42 -15.80
N HIS A 279 17.27 -12.69 -16.14
CA HIS A 279 16.71 -12.59 -17.51
C HIS A 279 16.09 -11.23 -17.83
N ARG A 280 16.32 -10.21 -17.02
CA ARG A 280 15.74 -8.85 -17.16
C ARG A 280 14.20 -8.79 -17.18
N LEU A 281 13.49 -9.79 -16.65
CA LEU A 281 12.03 -9.86 -16.70
C LEU A 281 11.34 -8.68 -16.01
N GLY A 282 11.89 -8.17 -14.90
CA GLY A 282 11.35 -6.98 -14.25
C GLY A 282 11.39 -5.72 -15.13
N LEU A 283 12.46 -5.53 -15.92
CA LEU A 283 12.54 -4.45 -16.89
C LEU A 283 11.60 -4.71 -18.08
N LEU A 284 11.55 -5.94 -18.57
CA LEU A 284 10.68 -6.35 -19.69
C LEU A 284 9.21 -6.07 -19.40
N THR A 285 8.71 -6.58 -18.27
CA THR A 285 7.29 -6.43 -17.90
C THR A 285 6.92 -4.98 -17.63
N LYS A 286 7.78 -4.21 -16.93
CA LYS A 286 7.54 -2.79 -16.66
C LYS A 286 7.61 -1.94 -17.94
N ALA A 287 8.56 -2.18 -18.84
CA ALA A 287 8.64 -1.46 -20.11
C ALA A 287 7.44 -1.77 -21.00
N ALA A 288 7.01 -3.03 -21.07
CA ALA A 288 5.81 -3.44 -21.80
C ALA A 288 4.54 -2.80 -21.23
N MET A 289 4.42 -2.68 -19.90
CA MET A 289 3.32 -1.96 -19.23
C MET A 289 3.27 -0.49 -19.67
N LEU A 290 4.41 0.20 -19.62
CA LEU A 290 4.49 1.62 -19.96
C LEU A 290 4.21 1.90 -21.43
N GLU A 291 4.60 0.99 -22.31
CA GLU A 291 4.26 1.04 -23.73
C GLU A 291 2.75 0.82 -23.96
N TRP A 292 2.15 -0.13 -23.23
CA TRP A 292 0.71 -0.37 -23.28
C TRP A 292 -0.08 0.86 -22.78
N PHE A 293 0.37 1.50 -21.71
CA PHE A 293 -0.28 2.70 -21.16
C PHE A 293 -0.35 3.87 -22.14
N ALA A 294 0.59 4.01 -23.04
CA ALA A 294 0.55 5.06 -24.07
C ALA A 294 -0.76 5.03 -24.89
N SER A 295 -1.39 3.85 -25.04
CA SER A 295 -2.66 3.68 -25.73
C SER A 295 -3.86 3.42 -24.81
N ALA A 296 -3.67 2.70 -23.71
CA ALA A 296 -4.76 2.31 -22.82
C ALA A 296 -5.18 3.43 -21.86
N GLU A 297 -4.22 4.23 -21.40
CA GLU A 297 -4.41 5.30 -20.41
C GLU A 297 -3.63 6.57 -20.81
N PRO A 298 -3.94 7.19 -21.96
CA PRO A 298 -3.17 8.32 -22.51
C PRO A 298 -3.20 9.57 -21.62
N GLN A 299 -4.11 9.66 -20.65
CA GLN A 299 -4.21 10.77 -19.70
C GLN A 299 -3.26 10.62 -18.49
N ILE A 300 -2.63 9.47 -18.28
CA ILE A 300 -1.69 9.30 -17.18
C ILE A 300 -0.46 10.17 -17.41
N GLU A 301 -0.17 11.01 -16.44
CA GLU A 301 1.02 11.86 -16.41
C GLU A 301 2.12 11.27 -15.51
N ARG A 302 1.75 10.61 -14.42
CA ARG A 302 2.68 10.14 -13.39
C ARG A 302 2.35 8.74 -12.92
N ILE A 303 3.39 7.96 -12.62
CA ILE A 303 3.26 6.67 -11.95
C ILE A 303 4.15 6.68 -10.72
N VAL A 304 3.54 6.44 -9.55
CA VAL A 304 4.25 6.39 -8.27
C VAL A 304 4.54 4.95 -7.86
N THR A 305 5.65 4.73 -7.17
CA THR A 305 6.06 3.44 -6.59
C THR A 305 6.80 3.64 -5.28
N GLY A 306 6.67 2.68 -4.35
CA GLY A 306 7.49 2.55 -3.15
C GLY A 306 8.48 1.40 -3.28
N ASN A 307 9.67 1.56 -2.74
CA ASN A 307 10.64 0.48 -2.64
C ASN A 307 11.46 0.63 -1.35
N ALA A 308 11.70 -0.48 -0.68
CA ALA A 308 12.73 -0.50 0.38
C ALA A 308 14.05 0.07 -0.15
N GLU A 309 14.69 0.96 0.58
CA GLU A 309 15.97 1.58 0.19
C GLU A 309 17.08 0.55 -0.04
N SER A 310 16.97 -0.60 0.60
CA SER A 310 17.89 -1.74 0.42
C SER A 310 17.66 -2.55 -0.85
N ASN A 311 16.52 -2.36 -1.55
CA ASN A 311 16.18 -3.11 -2.77
C ASN A 311 16.88 -2.54 -4.02
N LYS A 312 18.19 -2.69 -4.08
CA LYS A 312 19.04 -2.13 -5.16
C LYS A 312 18.64 -2.58 -6.56
N TYR A 313 18.13 -3.82 -6.70
CA TYR A 313 17.72 -4.35 -8.01
C TYR A 313 16.49 -3.63 -8.57
N MET A 314 15.45 -3.50 -7.75
CA MET A 314 14.23 -2.81 -8.19
C MET A 314 14.47 -1.31 -8.38
N ILE A 315 15.32 -0.70 -7.53
CA ILE A 315 15.77 0.68 -7.69
C ILE A 315 16.43 0.87 -9.06
N ALA A 316 17.38 0.01 -9.43
CA ALA A 316 18.06 0.10 -10.72
C ALA A 316 17.10 -0.06 -11.92
N VAL A 317 16.12 -0.97 -11.84
CA VAL A 317 15.09 -1.12 -12.86
C VAL A 317 14.26 0.15 -12.98
N ASN A 318 13.81 0.70 -11.87
CA ASN A 318 13.00 1.92 -11.85
C ASN A 318 13.79 3.13 -12.42
N GLU A 319 15.04 3.31 -12.01
CA GLU A 319 15.90 4.40 -12.51
C GLU A 319 16.19 4.26 -14.01
N THR A 320 16.37 3.04 -14.52
CA THR A 320 16.50 2.77 -15.97
C THR A 320 15.26 3.20 -16.75
N LEU A 321 14.08 3.03 -16.18
CA LEU A 321 12.80 3.45 -16.78
C LEU A 321 12.59 4.96 -16.69
N GLY A 322 13.30 5.66 -15.81
CA GLY A 322 13.19 7.10 -15.63
C GLY A 322 12.53 7.54 -14.32
N TYR A 323 12.21 6.61 -13.42
CA TYR A 323 11.72 6.97 -12.09
C TYR A 323 12.78 7.78 -11.31
N ARG A 324 12.33 8.75 -10.55
CA ARG A 324 13.16 9.61 -9.68
C ARG A 324 12.62 9.59 -8.26
N LEU A 325 13.50 9.81 -7.29
CA LEU A 325 13.08 10.04 -5.90
C LEU A 325 12.04 11.15 -5.84
N TYR A 326 11.01 10.95 -5.02
CA TYR A 326 9.84 11.83 -4.96
C TYR A 326 9.41 12.06 -3.51
N GLY A 327 9.88 13.14 -2.93
CA GLY A 327 9.56 13.52 -1.56
C GLY A 327 10.15 12.60 -0.48
N PRO A 328 9.66 12.74 0.76
CA PRO A 328 10.06 11.88 1.88
C PRO A 328 9.51 10.47 1.73
N GLY A 329 10.24 9.49 2.26
CA GLY A 329 9.81 8.10 2.28
C GLY A 329 8.76 7.80 3.34
N TRP A 330 8.22 6.57 3.31
CA TRP A 330 7.39 6.02 4.37
C TRP A 330 8.26 5.27 5.37
N GLN A 331 8.21 5.70 6.63
CA GLN A 331 8.93 5.09 7.74
C GLN A 331 8.01 4.11 8.47
N PHE A 332 8.34 2.84 8.42
CA PHE A 332 7.72 1.84 9.31
C PHE A 332 8.21 2.03 10.73
N CYS A 333 7.37 1.74 11.70
CA CYS A 333 7.73 1.83 13.12
C CYS A 333 6.90 0.85 13.95
N GLU A 334 7.46 0.40 15.06
CA GLU A 334 6.82 -0.53 15.97
C GLU A 334 6.99 -0.10 17.43
N ILE A 335 6.00 -0.46 18.24
CA ILE A 335 6.03 -0.22 19.69
C ILE A 335 5.42 -1.42 20.43
N PRO A 336 6.08 -1.95 21.50
CA PRO A 336 5.45 -2.93 22.37
C PRO A 336 4.22 -2.35 23.05
N VAL A 337 3.11 -3.10 23.07
CA VAL A 337 1.86 -2.66 23.71
C VAL A 337 2.07 -2.34 25.19
N SER A 338 2.91 -3.11 25.86
CA SER A 338 3.28 -2.89 27.29
C SER A 338 4.04 -1.59 27.55
N GLY A 339 4.64 -0.99 26.53
CA GLY A 339 5.36 0.28 26.61
C GLY A 339 4.46 1.51 26.52
N ILE A 340 3.18 1.35 26.15
CA ILE A 340 2.22 2.44 25.92
C ILE A 340 1.55 2.82 27.26
N ARG A 341 1.79 4.05 27.73
CA ARG A 341 1.26 4.58 28.99
C ARG A 341 0.29 5.73 28.79
#